data_315e9b4b7ca0a82cffabcb77581effdf
#
_entry.id   315e9b4b7ca0a82cffabcb77581effdf
#
_cell.length_a   1.000
_cell.length_b   1.000
_cell.length_c   1.000
_cell.angle_alpha   90.00
_cell.angle_beta   90.00
_cell.angle_gamma   90.00
#
_symmetry.space_group_name_H-M   'P 1'
#
loop_
_entity.id
_entity.type
_entity.pdbx_description
1 polymer ?
#
loop_
_entity_poly.entity_id
_entity_poly.type
_entity_poly.pdbx_seq_one_letter_code
_entity_poly.pdbx_strand_id
1 'polypeptide(L)'
;MKIGIPKEIKNNENRVGLSPSGIHALVEQGHTVLVETNAGSGSYFEDEDYKQAGAEIVNDAKTTWDVDMVIKVKEPLEEEYKYFREGLILSLIHI
;
A
#
# COMPACT_ATOMS: atom_id res chain seq x y z
N MET A 1 5.81 -6.24 -11.59
CA MET A 1 5.51 -4.81 -11.46
C MET A 1 5.78 -4.37 -10.03
N LYS A 2 6.02 -3.11 -9.83
CA LYS A 2 6.28 -2.52 -8.52
C LYS A 2 4.97 -1.96 -7.98
N ILE A 3 4.56 -2.42 -6.79
CA ILE A 3 3.24 -2.10 -6.20
C ILE A 3 3.45 -1.42 -4.85
N GLY A 4 2.72 -0.33 -4.59
CA GLY A 4 2.80 0.39 -3.34
C GLY A 4 1.50 0.32 -2.55
N ILE A 5 1.63 0.16 -1.22
CA ILE A 5 0.52 0.14 -0.28
C ILE A 5 0.74 1.27 0.72
N PRO A 6 0.24 2.48 0.47
CA PRO A 6 0.39 3.58 1.41
C PRO A 6 -0.55 3.41 2.60
N LYS A 7 -0.19 4.04 3.71
CA LYS A 7 -1.07 4.14 4.85
C LYS A 7 -2.26 5.03 4.47
N GLU A 8 -3.47 4.59 4.83
CA GLU A 8 -4.67 5.40 4.59
C GLU A 8 -4.65 6.63 5.49
N ILE A 9 -4.90 7.79 4.90
CA ILE A 9 -4.86 9.06 5.65
C ILE A 9 -6.24 9.70 5.84
N LYS A 10 -7.28 9.14 5.22
CA LYS A 10 -8.64 9.62 5.39
C LYS A 10 -9.10 9.41 6.82
N ASN A 11 -9.77 10.41 7.40
CA ASN A 11 -10.22 10.37 8.79
C ASN A 11 -11.09 9.12 9.06
N ASN A 12 -10.79 8.45 10.17
CA ASN A 12 -11.47 7.21 10.60
C ASN A 12 -11.30 6.01 9.67
N GLU A 13 -10.32 6.04 8.76
CA GLU A 13 -10.03 4.89 7.94
C GLU A 13 -8.92 4.06 8.59
N ASN A 14 -9.27 2.86 9.05
CA ASN A 14 -8.35 1.93 9.72
C ASN A 14 -8.00 0.73 8.85
N ARG A 15 -8.66 0.58 7.69
CA ARG A 15 -8.39 -0.53 6.79
C ARG A 15 -7.13 -0.25 5.96
N VAL A 16 -6.53 -1.31 5.46
CA VAL A 16 -5.36 -1.23 4.58
C VAL A 16 -5.72 -1.89 3.25
N GLY A 17 -5.08 -1.44 2.18
CA GLY A 17 -5.41 -1.90 0.83
C GLY A 17 -5.20 -3.40 0.62
N LEU A 18 -4.29 -4.02 1.36
CA LEU A 18 -3.98 -5.43 1.17
C LEU A 18 -3.49 -6.04 2.48
N SER A 19 -3.95 -7.27 2.77
CA SER A 19 -3.48 -8.02 3.94
C SER A 19 -2.12 -8.67 3.65
N PRO A 20 -1.39 -9.15 4.69
CA PRO A 20 -0.15 -9.89 4.46
C PRO A 20 -0.32 -11.10 3.53
N SER A 21 -1.43 -11.83 3.63
CA SER A 21 -1.66 -12.98 2.73
C SER A 21 -1.84 -12.54 1.28
N GLY A 22 -2.49 -11.42 1.04
CA GLY A 22 -2.62 -10.87 -0.31
C GLY A 22 -1.27 -10.44 -0.88
N ILE A 23 -0.43 -9.86 -0.03
CA ILE A 23 0.93 -9.47 -0.43
C ILE A 23 1.76 -10.70 -0.78
N HIS A 24 1.65 -11.76 0.02
CA HIS A 24 2.37 -13.00 -0.25
C HIS A 24 2.03 -13.53 -1.64
N ALA A 25 0.74 -13.51 -2.01
CA ALA A 25 0.30 -13.96 -3.32
C ALA A 25 0.92 -13.14 -4.46
N LEU A 26 1.02 -11.81 -4.29
CA LEU A 26 1.66 -10.96 -5.31
C LEU A 26 3.16 -11.21 -5.42
N VAL A 27 3.84 -11.36 -4.28
CA VAL A 27 5.27 -11.64 -4.27
C VAL A 27 5.57 -12.99 -4.92
N GLU A 28 4.73 -13.99 -4.68
CA GLU A 28 4.85 -15.32 -5.31
C GLU A 28 4.78 -15.21 -6.84
N GLN A 29 4.05 -14.23 -7.36
CA GLN A 29 3.93 -14.01 -8.80
C GLN A 29 5.03 -13.12 -9.38
N GLY A 30 6.02 -12.76 -8.58
CA GLY A 30 7.18 -12.00 -9.03
C GLY A 30 7.05 -10.50 -8.91
N HIS A 31 6.02 -9.98 -8.23
CA HIS A 31 5.88 -8.54 -8.01
C HIS A 31 6.68 -8.09 -6.81
N THR A 32 7.14 -6.84 -6.85
CA THR A 32 7.78 -6.17 -5.72
C THR A 32 6.73 -5.33 -5.02
N VAL A 33 6.54 -5.50 -3.72
CA VAL A 33 5.52 -4.79 -2.96
C VAL A 33 6.18 -3.95 -1.86
N LEU A 34 5.87 -2.64 -1.87
CA LEU A 34 6.33 -1.68 -0.86
C LEU A 34 5.15 -1.30 0.02
N VAL A 35 5.31 -1.42 1.33
CA VAL A 35 4.26 -1.08 2.31
C VAL A 35 4.76 0.03 3.20
N GLU A 36 3.96 1.09 3.34
CA GLU A 36 4.32 2.17 4.26
C GLU A 36 4.25 1.68 5.70
N THR A 37 5.23 2.09 6.51
CA THR A 37 5.25 1.70 7.93
C THR A 37 3.91 2.06 8.59
N ASN A 38 3.41 1.18 9.43
CA ASN A 38 2.14 1.29 10.14
C ASN A 38 0.89 1.27 9.25
N ALA A 39 1.02 0.95 7.97
CA ALA A 39 -0.14 0.91 7.07
C ALA A 39 -1.22 -0.06 7.54
N GLY A 40 -0.83 -1.18 8.14
CA GLY A 40 -1.77 -2.20 8.63
C GLY A 40 -2.14 -2.10 10.09
N SER A 41 -1.62 -1.12 10.83
CA SER A 41 -1.80 -1.06 12.29
C SER A 41 -3.25 -0.97 12.72
N GLY A 42 -4.08 -0.24 11.99
CA GLY A 42 -5.51 -0.12 12.28
C GLY A 42 -6.30 -1.40 12.03
N SER A 43 -5.73 -2.34 11.31
CA SER A 43 -6.33 -3.66 11.02
C SER A 43 -5.59 -4.79 11.76
N TYR A 44 -4.77 -4.43 12.75
CA TYR A 44 -4.01 -5.38 13.58
C TYR A 44 -2.91 -6.13 12.81
N PHE A 45 -2.44 -5.58 11.70
CA PHE A 45 -1.29 -6.12 10.98
C PHE A 45 -0.06 -5.26 11.31
N GLU A 46 0.98 -5.89 11.83
CA GLU A 46 2.23 -5.21 12.15
C GLU A 46 3.15 -5.18 10.91
N ASP A 47 4.12 -4.26 10.92
CA ASP A 47 5.10 -4.20 9.83
C ASP A 47 5.80 -5.54 9.64
N GLU A 48 6.08 -6.24 10.73
CA GLU A 48 6.74 -7.55 10.68
C GLU A 48 5.92 -8.58 9.91
N ASP A 49 4.59 -8.54 10.03
CA ASP A 49 3.72 -9.45 9.29
C ASP A 49 3.87 -9.25 7.78
N TYR A 50 4.00 -8.00 7.35
CA TYR A 50 4.21 -7.67 5.95
C TYR A 50 5.60 -8.10 5.47
N LYS A 51 6.62 -7.92 6.29
CA LYS A 51 7.98 -8.35 5.96
C LYS A 51 8.03 -9.87 5.77
N GLN A 52 7.37 -10.62 6.65
CA GLN A 52 7.32 -12.07 6.55
C GLN A 52 6.58 -12.54 5.29
N ALA A 53 5.63 -11.73 4.82
CA ALA A 53 4.92 -12.01 3.58
C ALA A 53 5.74 -11.70 2.33
N GLY A 54 6.89 -11.04 2.48
CA GLY A 54 7.78 -10.71 1.39
C GLY A 54 7.77 -9.25 0.96
N ALA A 55 7.03 -8.39 1.67
CA ALA A 55 7.00 -6.96 1.36
C ALA A 55 8.23 -6.24 1.91
N GLU A 56 8.53 -5.09 1.32
CA GLU A 56 9.52 -4.17 1.83
C GLU A 56 8.79 -3.04 2.56
N ILE A 57 9.19 -2.74 3.78
CA ILE A 57 8.60 -1.65 4.56
C ILE A 57 9.37 -0.37 4.27
N VAL A 58 8.64 0.69 3.95
CA VAL A 58 9.21 2.02 3.68
C VAL A 58 8.67 3.04 4.67
N ASN A 59 9.42 4.11 4.90
CA ASN A 59 9.13 5.04 5.99
C ASN A 59 8.24 6.22 5.60
N ASP A 60 7.92 6.38 4.32
CA ASP A 60 7.13 7.51 3.86
C ASP A 60 6.15 7.12 2.76
N ALA A 61 5.13 7.96 2.59
CA ALA A 61 4.11 7.75 1.56
C ALA A 61 4.68 7.93 0.15
N LYS A 62 5.56 8.90 -0.03
CA LYS A 62 6.12 9.21 -1.35
C LYS A 62 6.71 7.98 -2.02
N THR A 63 7.45 7.16 -1.27
CA THR A 63 8.06 5.95 -1.81
C THR A 63 7.02 4.93 -2.27
N THR A 64 5.89 4.82 -1.56
CA THR A 64 4.81 3.91 -1.94
C THR A 64 4.04 4.38 -3.17
N TRP A 65 4.12 5.67 -3.50
CA TRP A 65 3.48 6.23 -4.69
C TRP A 65 4.41 6.23 -5.91
N ASP A 66 5.71 6.08 -5.71
CA ASP A 66 6.70 6.03 -6.80
C ASP A 66 6.85 4.60 -7.32
N VAL A 67 5.75 4.06 -7.82
CA VAL A 67 5.60 2.66 -8.23
C VAL A 67 4.74 2.58 -9.50
N ASP A 68 4.52 1.36 -9.99
CA ASP A 68 3.66 1.15 -11.17
C ASP A 68 2.19 1.18 -10.81
N MET A 69 1.83 0.62 -9.65
CA MET A 69 0.43 0.58 -9.19
C MET A 69 0.36 0.83 -7.69
N VAL A 70 -0.58 1.65 -7.27
CA VAL A 70 -0.91 1.88 -5.86
C VAL A 70 -2.24 1.22 -5.55
N ILE A 71 -2.31 0.49 -4.44
CA ILE A 71 -3.55 -0.15 -3.96
C ILE A 71 -3.98 0.53 -2.67
N LYS A 72 -5.21 1.06 -2.65
CA LYS A 72 -5.79 1.76 -1.50
C LYS A 72 -7.23 1.32 -1.27
N VAL A 73 -7.74 1.58 -0.06
CA VAL A 73 -9.15 1.37 0.27
C VAL A 73 -9.99 2.56 -0.14
N LYS A 74 -9.55 3.76 0.22
CA LYS A 74 -10.29 5.00 -0.05
C LYS A 74 -9.67 5.79 -1.19
N GLU A 75 -10.50 6.63 -1.82
CA GLU A 75 -10.03 7.55 -2.85
C GLU A 75 -8.93 8.46 -2.29
N PRO A 76 -7.97 8.87 -3.15
CA PRO A 76 -6.91 9.77 -2.70
C PRO A 76 -7.46 11.09 -2.21
N LEU A 77 -6.84 11.65 -1.18
CA LEU A 77 -7.13 13.00 -0.70
C LEU A 77 -6.25 14.00 -1.44
N GLU A 78 -6.62 15.27 -1.38
CA GLU A 78 -5.88 16.35 -2.03
C GLU A 78 -4.39 16.32 -1.67
N GLU A 79 -4.08 15.96 -0.41
CA GLU A 79 -2.70 15.84 0.06
C GLU A 79 -1.90 14.80 -0.70
N GLU A 80 -2.57 13.84 -1.33
CA GLU A 80 -1.92 12.76 -2.09
C GLU A 80 -1.82 13.08 -3.58
N TYR A 81 -2.50 14.10 -4.08
CA TYR A 81 -2.50 14.45 -5.50
C TYR A 81 -1.10 14.78 -6.02
N LYS A 82 -0.23 15.28 -5.17
CA LYS A 82 1.15 15.61 -5.54
C LYS A 82 1.97 14.39 -5.97
N TYR A 83 1.51 13.18 -5.64
CA TYR A 83 2.19 11.94 -6.02
C TYR A 83 1.73 11.41 -7.37
N PHE A 84 0.69 11.99 -7.95
CA PHE A 84 0.15 11.53 -9.23
C PHE A 84 1.14 11.82 -10.34
N ARG A 85 1.28 10.87 -11.24
CA ARG A 85 2.10 11.03 -12.44
C ARG A 85 1.55 10.18 -13.57
N GLU A 86 1.93 10.52 -14.79
CA GLU A 86 1.53 9.77 -15.97
C GLU A 86 2.04 8.32 -15.86
N GLY A 87 1.18 7.37 -16.21
CA GLY A 87 1.51 5.96 -16.16
C GLY A 87 1.21 5.28 -14.83
N LEU A 88 0.87 6.04 -13.79
CA LEU A 88 0.52 5.45 -12.50
C LEU A 88 -0.86 4.80 -12.55
N ILE A 89 -0.95 3.55 -12.09
CA ILE A 89 -2.22 2.83 -11.96
C ILE A 89 -2.67 2.95 -10.50
N LEU A 90 -3.91 3.37 -10.30
CA LEU A 90 -4.50 3.45 -8.96
C LEU A 90 -5.63 2.43 -8.86
N SER A 91 -5.50 1.48 -7.94
CA SER A 91 -6.50 0.45 -7.69
C SER A 91 -7.16 0.71 -6.34
N LEU A 92 -8.48 0.90 -6.34
CA LEU A 92 -9.26 1.08 -5.11
C LEU A 92 -9.95 -0.24 -4.77
N ILE A 93 -9.76 -0.69 -3.53
CA ILE A 93 -10.34 -1.93 -3.05
C ILE A 93 -11.65 -1.61 -2.33
N HIS A 94 -12.73 -2.20 -2.78
CA HIS A 94 -14.03 -2.09 -2.12
C HIS A 94 -14.22 -3.30 -1.22
N ILE A 95 -14.42 -3.03 0.06
CA ILE A 95 -14.61 -4.07 1.06
C ILE A 95 -16.04 -4.00 1.60
#